data_e4023708b3e832a9ddcc64159059ff29
#
_entry.id   e4023708b3e832a9ddcc64159059ff29
#
_cell.length_a   1.000
_cell.length_b   1.000
_cell.length_c   1.000
_cell.angle_alpha   90.00
_cell.angle_beta   90.00
_cell.angle_gamma   90.00
#
_symmetry.space_group_name_H-M   'P 1'
#
loop_
_entity.id
_entity.type
_entity.pdbx_description
1 polymer ?
#
loop_
_entity_poly.entity_id
_entity_poly.type
_entity_poly.pdbx_seq_one_letter_code
_entity_poly.pdbx_strand_id
1 'polypeptide(L)'
;MDKRLSQTFPDKTRIADVRDIDALRKMVEGDVIINLAAEHRDDVTPRSLYDEVNVEGAKNVCRVAQEKWINKIIFTSSVAVYGFAEPNTDEKGKFAPFNDYGRTKMLAEQVYKNWYEKDPDNRCLVIIRPTVVFGEQNRGNVYNLLNQIAKGHFIMIGNGQNKKSMRM
;
A
#
# COMPACT_ATOMS: atom_id res chain seq x y z
N MET A 1 7.65 12.41 1.22
CA MET A 1 7.78 12.49 -0.26
C MET A 1 6.52 12.01 -0.92
N ASP A 2 6.16 12.58 -2.04
CA ASP A 2 5.01 12.16 -2.86
C ASP A 2 5.27 12.59 -4.31
N LYS A 3 4.62 11.97 -5.29
CA LYS A 3 4.68 12.41 -6.69
C LYS A 3 3.85 13.69 -6.95
N ARG A 4 3.09 14.16 -5.97
CA ARG A 4 2.31 15.40 -5.99
C ARG A 4 2.55 16.22 -4.75
N LEU A 5 2.43 17.54 -4.87
CA LEU A 5 2.51 18.45 -3.73
C LEU A 5 1.33 18.21 -2.78
N SER A 6 1.62 18.07 -1.50
CA SER A 6 0.58 17.98 -0.47
C SER A 6 -0.15 19.32 -0.34
N GLN A 7 -1.48 19.27 -0.33
CA GLN A 7 -2.30 20.46 -0.07
C GLN A 7 -2.24 20.88 1.42
N THR A 8 -2.10 19.89 2.31
CA THR A 8 -2.08 20.13 3.76
C THR A 8 -0.68 20.51 4.27
N PHE A 9 0.38 19.92 3.69
CA PHE A 9 1.76 20.11 4.13
C PHE A 9 2.70 20.42 2.95
N PRO A 10 2.48 21.53 2.22
CA PRO A 10 3.27 21.84 1.03
C PRO A 10 4.76 22.01 1.37
N ASP A 11 5.09 22.70 2.46
CA ASP A 11 6.47 22.99 2.89
C ASP A 11 7.25 21.74 3.33
N LYS A 12 6.54 20.65 3.67
CA LYS A 12 7.12 19.36 4.07
C LYS A 12 7.14 18.34 2.93
N THR A 13 6.56 18.69 1.77
CA THR A 13 6.50 17.78 0.62
C THR A 13 7.75 17.94 -0.24
N ARG A 14 8.43 16.81 -0.48
CA ARG A 14 9.45 16.68 -1.52
C ARG A 14 8.87 15.86 -2.65
N ILE A 15 8.99 16.33 -3.88
CA ILE A 15 8.43 15.66 -5.07
C ILE A 15 9.39 14.58 -5.52
N ALA A 16 8.94 13.32 -5.45
CA ALA A 16 9.68 12.17 -5.97
C ALA A 16 8.72 11.02 -6.28
N ASP A 17 9.06 10.23 -7.29
CA ASP A 17 8.39 8.97 -7.64
C ASP A 17 9.25 7.80 -7.15
N VAL A 18 8.64 6.77 -6.57
CA VAL A 18 9.35 5.56 -6.10
C VAL A 18 10.04 4.78 -7.22
N ARG A 19 9.65 5.02 -8.46
CA ARG A 19 10.30 4.45 -9.66
C ARG A 19 11.62 5.12 -10.01
N ASP A 20 11.79 6.38 -9.58
CA ASP A 20 13.02 7.16 -9.82
C ASP A 20 13.98 6.99 -8.63
N ILE A 21 14.92 6.06 -8.79
CA ILE A 21 15.89 5.75 -7.73
C ILE A 21 16.82 6.94 -7.44
N ASP A 22 17.15 7.76 -8.44
CA ASP A 22 18.05 8.89 -8.24
C ASP A 22 17.35 10.05 -7.50
N ALA A 23 16.05 10.24 -7.76
CA ALA A 23 15.23 11.14 -6.95
C ALA A 23 15.14 10.64 -5.50
N LEU A 24 14.93 9.33 -5.28
CA LEU A 24 14.92 8.76 -3.94
C LEU A 24 16.26 8.96 -3.23
N ARG A 25 17.38 8.71 -3.89
CA ARG A 25 18.73 8.92 -3.33
C ARG A 25 18.96 10.35 -2.85
N LYS A 26 18.43 11.32 -3.59
CA LYS A 26 18.55 12.75 -3.25
C LYS A 26 17.63 13.16 -2.11
N MET A 27 16.41 12.57 -2.05
CA MET A 27 15.33 13.08 -1.21
C MET A 27 15.11 12.30 0.08
N VAL A 28 15.51 11.00 0.13
CA VAL A 28 15.33 10.19 1.34
C VAL A 28 16.33 10.60 2.41
N GLU A 29 15.82 10.98 3.57
CA GLU A 29 16.56 11.35 4.78
C GLU A 29 15.79 10.87 6.02
N GLY A 30 16.51 10.62 7.12
CA GLY A 30 15.93 10.22 8.40
C GLY A 30 16.29 8.79 8.78
N ASP A 31 15.75 8.33 9.90
CA ASP A 31 16.09 7.05 10.54
C ASP A 31 15.08 5.93 10.21
N VAL A 32 13.92 6.28 9.70
CA VAL A 32 12.82 5.37 9.40
C VAL A 32 12.20 5.72 8.06
N ILE A 33 11.96 4.73 7.22
CA ILE A 33 11.16 4.88 6.00
C ILE A 33 9.77 4.33 6.26
N ILE A 34 8.73 5.15 6.07
CA ILE A 34 7.33 4.71 6.05
C ILE A 34 6.88 4.76 4.59
N ASN A 35 6.77 3.59 3.95
CA ASN A 35 6.35 3.51 2.55
C ASN A 35 4.85 3.25 2.41
N LEU A 36 4.13 4.28 1.94
CA LEU A 36 2.71 4.23 1.60
C LEU A 36 2.48 4.30 0.08
N ALA A 37 3.55 4.47 -0.71
CA ALA A 37 3.42 4.59 -2.15
C ALA A 37 2.82 3.31 -2.74
N ALA A 38 1.79 3.47 -3.56
CA ALA A 38 1.15 2.36 -4.25
C ALA A 38 0.35 2.84 -5.46
N GLU A 39 0.33 2.03 -6.50
CA GLU A 39 -0.76 2.05 -7.45
C GLU A 39 -1.85 1.09 -6.96
N HIS A 40 -3.07 1.59 -6.79
CA HIS A 40 -4.14 0.88 -6.06
C HIS A 40 -5.52 0.95 -6.73
N ARG A 41 -5.68 1.77 -7.79
CA ARG A 41 -6.96 1.91 -8.50
C ARG A 41 -7.19 0.69 -9.38
N ASP A 42 -8.44 0.32 -9.62
CA ASP A 42 -8.79 -0.86 -10.42
C ASP A 42 -8.72 -0.60 -11.95
N ASP A 43 -8.66 0.67 -12.36
CA ASP A 43 -8.69 1.14 -13.76
C ASP A 43 -7.32 1.57 -14.30
N VAL A 44 -6.23 1.05 -13.73
CA VAL A 44 -4.86 1.45 -14.10
C VAL A 44 -4.48 0.95 -15.48
N THR A 45 -4.00 1.86 -16.31
CA THR A 45 -3.50 1.59 -17.66
C THR A 45 -2.20 2.36 -17.90
N PRO A 46 -1.11 1.72 -18.36
CA PRO A 46 -0.97 0.28 -18.57
C PRO A 46 -0.91 -0.52 -17.26
N ARG A 47 -1.29 -1.80 -17.29
CA ARG A 47 -1.27 -2.69 -16.11
C ARG A 47 0.13 -2.90 -15.51
N SER A 48 1.20 -2.70 -16.29
CA SER A 48 2.58 -2.73 -15.82
C SER A 48 2.87 -1.74 -14.69
N LEU A 49 2.08 -0.65 -14.58
CA LEU A 49 2.24 0.34 -13.52
C LEU A 49 2.09 -0.25 -12.11
N TYR A 50 1.29 -1.31 -11.93
CA TYR A 50 1.21 -1.99 -10.63
C TYR A 50 2.56 -2.60 -10.24
N ASP A 51 3.22 -3.29 -11.17
CA ASP A 51 4.53 -3.89 -10.92
C ASP A 51 5.63 -2.82 -10.78
N GLU A 52 5.62 -1.82 -11.66
CA GLU A 52 6.60 -0.72 -11.63
C GLU A 52 6.56 0.06 -10.31
N VAL A 53 5.36 0.44 -9.85
CA VAL A 53 5.21 1.26 -8.64
C VAL A 53 5.32 0.41 -7.38
N ASN A 54 4.60 -0.72 -7.31
CA ASN A 54 4.47 -1.46 -6.07
C ASN A 54 5.66 -2.39 -5.84
N VAL A 55 6.20 -3.03 -6.88
CA VAL A 55 7.28 -4.02 -6.75
C VAL A 55 8.65 -3.39 -7.01
N GLU A 56 8.85 -2.76 -8.17
CA GLU A 56 10.13 -2.12 -8.48
C GLU A 56 10.36 -0.92 -7.56
N GLY A 57 9.31 -0.14 -7.26
CA GLY A 57 9.38 0.91 -6.25
C GLY A 57 9.81 0.39 -4.87
N ALA A 58 9.32 -0.77 -4.43
CA ALA A 58 9.76 -1.40 -3.18
C ALA A 58 11.26 -1.78 -3.23
N LYS A 59 11.74 -2.31 -4.36
CA LYS A 59 13.17 -2.63 -4.56
C LYS A 59 14.03 -1.37 -4.48
N ASN A 60 13.60 -0.26 -5.09
CA ASN A 60 14.28 1.01 -5.04
C ASN A 60 14.36 1.55 -3.61
N VAL A 61 13.23 1.48 -2.85
CA VAL A 61 13.19 1.88 -1.44
C VAL A 61 14.18 1.06 -0.60
N CYS A 62 14.20 -0.27 -0.75
CA CYS A 62 15.13 -1.15 -0.04
C CYS A 62 16.59 -0.84 -0.38
N ARG A 63 16.89 -0.56 -1.68
CA ARG A 63 18.24 -0.21 -2.13
C ARG A 63 18.69 1.11 -1.51
N VAL A 64 17.86 2.15 -1.57
CA VAL A 64 18.19 3.46 -0.98
C VAL A 64 18.30 3.38 0.54
N ALA A 65 17.44 2.60 1.21
CA ALA A 65 17.57 2.35 2.64
C ALA A 65 18.94 1.76 2.98
N GLN A 66 19.40 0.77 2.21
CA GLN A 66 20.71 0.16 2.41
C GLN A 66 21.87 1.13 2.14
N GLU A 67 21.82 1.89 1.04
CA GLU A 67 22.83 2.88 0.68
C GLU A 67 22.97 4.01 1.73
N LYS A 68 21.85 4.33 2.41
CA LYS A 68 21.80 5.42 3.42
C LYS A 68 21.81 4.92 4.86
N TRP A 69 22.05 3.63 5.09
CA TRP A 69 22.12 3.02 6.42
C TRP A 69 20.81 3.20 7.22
N ILE A 70 19.67 3.30 6.52
CA ILE A 70 18.35 3.35 7.16
C ILE A 70 17.87 1.93 7.41
N ASN A 71 17.89 1.51 8.66
CA ASN A 71 17.64 0.12 9.06
C ASN A 71 16.20 -0.15 9.52
N LYS A 72 15.30 0.82 9.40
CA LYS A 72 13.90 0.69 9.84
C LYS A 72 12.95 1.02 8.69
N ILE A 73 12.14 0.03 8.30
CA ILE A 73 11.12 0.22 7.26
C ILE A 73 9.76 -0.20 7.81
N ILE A 74 8.76 0.66 7.63
CA ILE A 74 7.34 0.38 7.82
C ILE A 74 6.69 0.36 6.45
N PHE A 75 6.17 -0.78 6.04
CA PHE A 75 5.50 -0.95 4.75
C PHE A 75 4.00 -1.11 4.93
N THR A 76 3.23 -0.25 4.25
CA THR A 76 1.78 -0.36 4.19
C THR A 76 1.38 -1.27 3.03
N SER A 77 1.07 -2.51 3.37
CA SER A 77 0.50 -3.51 2.49
C SER A 77 -1.04 -3.38 2.43
N SER A 78 -1.77 -4.48 2.36
CA SER A 78 -3.23 -4.51 2.34
C SER A 78 -3.75 -5.90 2.67
N VAL A 79 -4.95 -6.00 3.23
CA VAL A 79 -5.69 -7.28 3.33
C VAL A 79 -6.03 -7.87 1.94
N ALA A 80 -5.90 -7.10 0.86
CA ALA A 80 -6.08 -7.59 -0.51
C ALA A 80 -5.12 -8.76 -0.88
N VAL A 81 -4.03 -8.93 -0.14
CA VAL A 81 -3.11 -10.08 -0.29
C VAL A 81 -3.77 -11.42 0.03
N TYR A 82 -4.82 -11.43 0.85
CA TYR A 82 -5.56 -12.63 1.22
C TYR A 82 -6.67 -12.99 0.23
N GLY A 83 -7.07 -12.07 -0.64
CA GLY A 83 -8.18 -12.28 -1.57
C GLY A 83 -9.52 -12.48 -0.87
N PHE A 84 -10.26 -13.52 -1.27
CA PHE A 84 -11.50 -13.94 -0.64
C PHE A 84 -11.21 -14.89 0.53
N ALA A 85 -10.73 -14.31 1.63
CA ALA A 85 -10.38 -15.07 2.82
C ALA A 85 -11.61 -15.42 3.68
N GLU A 86 -11.47 -16.48 4.47
CA GLU A 86 -12.47 -16.84 5.47
C GLU A 86 -12.63 -15.76 6.55
N PRO A 87 -13.82 -15.62 7.15
CA PRO A 87 -14.01 -14.71 8.29
C PRO A 87 -13.00 -14.96 9.41
N ASN A 88 -12.53 -13.88 10.02
CA ASN A 88 -11.52 -13.88 11.10
C ASN A 88 -10.11 -14.34 10.67
N THR A 89 -9.78 -14.29 9.38
CA THR A 89 -8.40 -14.49 8.91
C THR A 89 -7.47 -13.46 9.55
N ASP A 90 -6.42 -13.94 10.20
CA ASP A 90 -5.36 -13.17 10.82
C ASP A 90 -4.13 -13.01 9.89
N GLU A 91 -3.02 -12.53 10.44
CA GLU A 91 -1.77 -12.31 9.69
C GLU A 91 -1.11 -13.59 9.17
N LYS A 92 -1.51 -14.77 9.66
CA LYS A 92 -1.06 -16.09 9.21
C LYS A 92 -1.89 -16.64 8.05
N GLY A 93 -2.93 -15.91 7.64
CA GLY A 93 -3.80 -16.29 6.54
C GLY A 93 -3.03 -16.55 5.24
N LYS A 94 -3.54 -17.50 4.45
CA LYS A 94 -2.95 -17.86 3.16
C LYS A 94 -3.10 -16.70 2.16
N PHE A 95 -2.04 -16.36 1.47
CA PHE A 95 -2.08 -15.38 0.38
C PHE A 95 -2.75 -15.99 -0.85
N ALA A 96 -3.78 -15.32 -1.34
CA ALA A 96 -4.56 -15.71 -2.51
C ALA A 96 -5.15 -14.48 -3.22
N PRO A 97 -4.33 -13.50 -3.62
CA PRO A 97 -4.82 -12.25 -4.21
C PRO A 97 -5.58 -12.52 -5.50
N PHE A 98 -6.71 -11.83 -5.71
CA PHE A 98 -7.55 -12.00 -6.90
C PHE A 98 -7.37 -10.90 -7.95
N ASN A 99 -6.64 -9.82 -7.64
CA ASN A 99 -6.37 -8.71 -8.55
C ASN A 99 -4.89 -8.30 -8.54
N ASP A 100 -4.48 -7.46 -9.50
CA ASP A 100 -3.09 -6.99 -9.63
C ASP A 100 -2.63 -6.19 -8.42
N TYR A 101 -3.51 -5.42 -7.81
CA TYR A 101 -3.17 -4.69 -6.58
C TYR A 101 -2.76 -5.64 -5.45
N GLY A 102 -3.60 -6.62 -5.12
CA GLY A 102 -3.29 -7.62 -4.09
C GLY A 102 -2.04 -8.43 -4.44
N ARG A 103 -1.90 -8.85 -5.71
CA ARG A 103 -0.73 -9.58 -6.22
C ARG A 103 0.56 -8.77 -6.02
N THR A 104 0.56 -7.51 -6.44
CA THR A 104 1.78 -6.68 -6.36
C THR A 104 2.09 -6.24 -4.93
N LYS A 105 1.09 -6.08 -4.06
CA LYS A 105 1.33 -5.87 -2.62
C LYS A 105 1.96 -7.10 -1.97
N MET A 106 1.51 -8.31 -2.30
CA MET A 106 2.13 -9.56 -1.84
C MET A 106 3.58 -9.67 -2.31
N LEU A 107 3.87 -9.37 -3.59
CA LEU A 107 5.23 -9.38 -4.12
C LEU A 107 6.12 -8.32 -3.44
N ALA A 108 5.58 -7.13 -3.17
CA ALA A 108 6.31 -6.09 -2.45
C ALA A 108 6.63 -6.52 -0.99
N GLU A 109 5.71 -7.21 -0.30
CA GLU A 109 6.03 -7.80 1.02
C GLU A 109 7.23 -8.74 0.95
N GLN A 110 7.32 -9.56 -0.11
CA GLN A 110 8.46 -10.44 -0.28
C GLN A 110 9.77 -9.67 -0.51
N VAL A 111 9.73 -8.56 -1.25
CA VAL A 111 10.91 -7.68 -1.43
C VAL A 111 11.39 -7.16 -0.09
N TYR A 112 10.49 -6.65 0.77
CA TYR A 112 10.84 -6.13 2.10
C TYR A 112 11.32 -7.24 3.05
N LYS A 113 10.72 -8.42 3.02
CA LYS A 113 11.16 -9.57 3.80
C LYS A 113 12.58 -9.99 3.41
N ASN A 114 12.85 -10.12 2.10
CA ASN A 114 14.20 -10.43 1.61
C ASN A 114 15.23 -9.35 2.00
N TRP A 115 14.82 -8.08 2.08
CA TRP A 115 15.67 -7.02 2.59
C TRP A 115 15.96 -7.20 4.08
N TYR A 116 14.95 -7.50 4.88
CA TYR A 116 15.08 -7.75 6.32
C TYR A 116 15.96 -8.96 6.61
N GLU A 117 15.74 -10.08 5.93
CA GLU A 117 16.43 -11.37 6.14
C GLU A 117 17.95 -11.31 5.85
N LYS A 118 18.43 -10.31 5.12
CA LYS A 118 19.87 -10.12 4.88
C LYS A 118 20.64 -9.65 6.10
N ASP A 119 19.99 -9.04 7.08
CA ASP A 119 20.62 -8.49 8.29
C ASP A 119 19.56 -8.31 9.40
N PRO A 120 18.99 -9.42 9.90
CA PRO A 120 17.87 -9.37 10.86
C PRO A 120 18.26 -8.79 12.22
N ASP A 121 19.54 -8.85 12.59
CA ASP A 121 20.01 -8.33 13.87
C ASP A 121 20.04 -6.79 13.90
N ASN A 122 20.24 -6.15 12.75
CA ASN A 122 20.33 -4.69 12.66
C ASN A 122 19.12 -4.05 11.98
N ARG A 123 18.27 -4.80 11.28
CA ARG A 123 17.12 -4.27 10.54
C ARG A 123 15.82 -4.49 11.27
N CYS A 124 14.90 -3.57 11.10
CA CYS A 124 13.53 -3.67 11.60
C CYS A 124 12.55 -3.49 10.44
N LEU A 125 11.65 -4.46 10.26
CA LEU A 125 10.59 -4.40 9.26
C LEU A 125 9.24 -4.55 9.94
N VAL A 126 8.35 -3.59 9.70
CA VAL A 126 6.94 -3.68 10.08
C VAL A 126 6.09 -3.69 8.80
N ILE A 127 5.26 -4.71 8.63
CA ILE A 127 4.29 -4.80 7.53
C ILE A 127 2.89 -4.60 8.10
N ILE A 128 2.20 -3.57 7.63
CA ILE A 128 0.83 -3.25 8.04
C ILE A 128 -0.11 -3.64 6.90
N ARG A 129 -1.12 -4.48 7.18
CA ARG A 129 -2.17 -4.87 6.23
C ARG A 129 -3.50 -4.25 6.64
N PRO A 130 -3.73 -2.98 6.32
CA PRO A 130 -4.99 -2.34 6.68
C PRO A 130 -6.15 -2.96 5.92
N THR A 131 -7.30 -2.96 6.57
CA THR A 131 -8.60 -3.20 5.95
C THR A 131 -9.05 -1.97 5.15
N VAL A 132 -10.31 -1.89 4.76
CA VAL A 132 -10.82 -0.69 4.09
C VAL A 132 -10.74 0.50 5.05
N VAL A 133 -9.91 1.48 4.71
CA VAL A 133 -9.83 2.76 5.41
C VAL A 133 -10.85 3.72 4.78
N PHE A 134 -11.66 4.35 5.62
CA PHE A 134 -12.62 5.37 5.18
C PHE A 134 -12.60 6.54 6.16
N GLY A 135 -13.19 7.66 5.78
CA GLY A 135 -13.25 8.84 6.63
C GLY A 135 -13.47 10.11 5.84
N GLU A 136 -13.39 11.24 6.52
CA GLU A 136 -13.54 12.55 5.91
C GLU A 136 -12.54 12.75 4.77
N GLN A 137 -12.98 13.32 3.66
CA GLN A 137 -12.22 13.57 2.42
C GLN A 137 -11.74 12.30 1.66
N ASN A 138 -11.95 11.10 2.19
CA ASN A 138 -11.62 9.86 1.47
C ASN A 138 -12.78 9.45 0.54
N ARG A 139 -12.64 9.69 -0.77
CA ARG A 139 -13.64 9.34 -1.80
C ARG A 139 -13.45 7.92 -2.37
N GLY A 140 -13.07 6.97 -1.52
CA GLY A 140 -12.93 5.55 -1.88
C GLY A 140 -14.26 4.80 -1.96
N ASN A 141 -14.18 3.46 -1.97
CA ASN A 141 -15.33 2.56 -2.17
C ASN A 141 -16.45 2.76 -1.14
N VAL A 142 -16.13 3.07 0.12
CA VAL A 142 -17.15 3.31 1.16
C VAL A 142 -17.91 4.59 0.87
N TYR A 143 -17.22 5.66 0.45
CA TYR A 143 -17.86 6.89 0.04
C TYR A 143 -18.82 6.66 -1.14
N ASN A 144 -18.38 5.91 -2.14
CA ASN A 144 -19.22 5.60 -3.31
C ASN A 144 -20.48 4.82 -2.91
N LEU A 145 -20.34 3.83 -2.02
CA LEU A 145 -21.46 3.07 -1.48
C LEU A 145 -22.45 3.97 -0.75
N LEU A 146 -21.96 4.78 0.19
CA LEU A 146 -22.79 5.71 0.95
C LEU A 146 -23.49 6.73 0.05
N ASN A 147 -22.80 7.23 -1.00
CA ASN A 147 -23.39 8.15 -1.97
C ASN A 147 -24.48 7.48 -2.82
N GLN A 148 -24.33 6.20 -3.20
CA GLN A 148 -25.38 5.44 -3.89
C GLN A 148 -26.61 5.25 -3.00
N ILE A 149 -26.42 4.92 -1.73
CA ILE A 149 -27.49 4.78 -0.74
C ILE A 149 -28.22 6.11 -0.56
N ALA A 150 -27.47 7.19 -0.33
CA ALA A 150 -28.05 8.53 -0.13
C ALA A 150 -28.85 9.04 -1.33
N LYS A 151 -28.49 8.64 -2.55
CA LYS A 151 -29.18 9.00 -3.79
C LYS A 151 -30.33 8.03 -4.15
N GLY A 152 -30.61 7.03 -3.34
CA GLY A 152 -31.63 6.01 -3.64
C GLY A 152 -31.26 5.07 -4.81
N HIS A 153 -29.99 5.04 -5.24
CA HIS A 153 -29.51 4.24 -6.36
C HIS A 153 -28.85 2.93 -5.92
N PHE A 154 -28.96 2.57 -4.64
CA PHE A 154 -28.34 1.36 -4.13
C PHE A 154 -29.14 0.12 -4.59
N ILE A 155 -28.44 -0.81 -5.23
CA ILE A 155 -28.99 -2.13 -5.61
C ILE A 155 -28.24 -3.17 -4.81
N MET A 156 -28.98 -3.95 -4.00
CA MET A 156 -28.40 -5.06 -3.25
C MET A 156 -28.14 -6.24 -4.20
N ILE A 157 -26.88 -6.67 -4.26
CA ILE A 157 -26.48 -7.87 -5.01
C ILE A 157 -26.22 -9.01 -4.00
N GLY A 158 -26.87 -10.14 -4.19
CA GLY A 158 -26.79 -11.28 -3.30
C GLY A 158 -27.77 -11.20 -2.10
N ASN A 159 -27.47 -11.93 -1.05
CA ASN A 159 -28.35 -12.08 0.13
C ASN A 159 -28.06 -11.08 1.27
N GLY A 160 -27.18 -10.12 1.06
CA GLY A 160 -26.83 -9.12 2.07
C GLY A 160 -25.98 -9.63 3.26
N GLN A 161 -25.52 -10.88 3.24
CA GLN A 161 -24.74 -11.49 4.33
C GLN A 161 -23.23 -11.21 4.24
N ASN A 162 -22.77 -10.46 3.24
CA ASN A 162 -21.37 -10.12 3.08
C ASN A 162 -20.87 -9.30 4.28
N LYS A 163 -19.74 -9.72 4.85
CA LYS A 163 -19.06 -9.03 5.95
C LYS A 163 -17.76 -8.40 5.43
N LYS A 164 -17.53 -7.16 5.77
CA LYS A 164 -16.31 -6.44 5.40
C LYS A 164 -15.79 -5.65 6.59
N SER A 165 -14.56 -5.90 6.98
CA SER A 165 -13.88 -5.10 8.00
C SER A 165 -13.55 -3.71 7.44
N MET A 166 -13.85 -2.67 8.22
CA MET A 166 -13.61 -1.27 7.88
C MET A 166 -13.03 -0.55 9.08
N ARG A 167 -12.17 0.46 8.83
CA ARG A 167 -11.58 1.32 9.85
C ARG A 167 -11.70 2.79 9.46
N MET A 168 -12.12 3.61 10.41
CA MET A 168 -12.15 5.08 10.30
C MET A 168 -10.85 5.66 10.82
#